data_ffa95458b42ff68e5f60eb8e147af630
#
_entry.id   ffa95458b42ff68e5f60eb8e147af630
#
_cell.length_a   1.000
_cell.length_b   1.000
_cell.length_c   1.000
_cell.angle_alpha   90.00
_cell.angle_beta   90.00
_cell.angle_gamma   90.00
#
_symmetry.space_group_name_H-M   'P 1'
#
loop_
_entity.id
_entity.type
_entity.pdbx_description
1 polymer ?
#
loop_
_entity_poly.entity_id
_entity_poly.type
_entity_poly.pdbx_seq_one_letter_code
_entity_poly.pdbx_strand_id
1 'polypeptide(L)'
;MKVFVCSGNHDDPLRLAANEKLMSRLDIFINRPFSAEEPLRVEKFGDIDIALLPNVTLSDVNAAYGEELLTMTDAIKKVFEKAGLPGKRRCLLVAHQAVAEHDRVIGKQATVDADAFSGFAYTALGHIHTPQNVAENVRYCGSPVCYSASEAKTPDKFVDIIDIDDKSVSVQSVKIQPLHEFVTIDDALNSILSEKYPASEDYCYITVSGIEGEENIGARIRDKFPNLVRLYFKSDREESSVDIAEEGKRDFAEDFTAFYKEVTKEDIDEELLANAEHIFRLTEEACATGSEKQLMNEIPALVTSEQEVSHDDQNA
;
A
#
# COMPACT_ATOMS: atom_id res chain seq x y z
N MET A 1 4.51 -13.26 -28.29
CA MET A 1 3.53 -12.83 -27.25
C MET A 1 3.93 -11.43 -26.84
N LYS A 2 2.99 -10.48 -26.80
CA LYS A 2 3.25 -9.13 -26.27
C LYS A 2 2.92 -9.08 -24.80
N VAL A 3 3.72 -8.34 -24.01
CA VAL A 3 3.55 -8.13 -22.58
C VAL A 3 3.37 -6.64 -22.35
N PHE A 4 2.36 -6.26 -21.58
CA PHE A 4 2.05 -4.88 -21.20
C PHE A 4 2.18 -4.74 -19.70
N VAL A 5 3.02 -3.81 -19.24
CA VAL A 5 3.35 -3.61 -17.82
C VAL A 5 2.99 -2.19 -17.41
N CYS A 6 2.24 -2.07 -16.32
CA CYS A 6 1.85 -0.80 -15.74
C CYS A 6 2.47 -0.65 -14.35
N SER A 7 3.10 0.50 -14.07
CA SER A 7 3.67 0.80 -12.74
C SER A 7 2.56 1.07 -11.73
N GLY A 8 2.73 0.50 -10.53
CA GLY A 8 1.87 0.73 -9.37
C GLY A 8 2.43 1.79 -8.41
N ASN A 9 1.71 2.00 -7.32
CA ASN A 9 2.07 2.98 -6.28
C ASN A 9 3.29 2.59 -5.43
N HIS A 10 3.74 1.35 -5.52
CA HIS A 10 4.96 0.85 -4.87
C HIS A 10 6.16 0.78 -5.81
N ASP A 11 5.98 1.08 -7.10
CA ASP A 11 7.04 1.11 -8.08
C ASP A 11 7.67 2.50 -8.19
N ASP A 12 8.97 2.54 -8.49
CA ASP A 12 9.60 3.73 -9.05
C ASP A 12 9.42 3.70 -10.58
N PRO A 13 8.56 4.57 -11.14
CA PRO A 13 8.23 4.54 -12.57
C PRO A 13 9.44 4.86 -13.46
N LEU A 14 10.41 5.66 -12.98
CA LEU A 14 11.66 5.95 -13.72
C LEU A 14 12.52 4.71 -13.83
N ARG A 15 12.69 3.97 -12.74
CA ARG A 15 13.48 2.73 -12.71
C ARG A 15 12.83 1.64 -13.54
N LEU A 16 11.51 1.49 -13.45
CA LEU A 16 10.77 0.50 -14.23
C LEU A 16 10.89 0.77 -15.73
N ALA A 17 10.79 2.03 -16.14
CA ALA A 17 10.87 2.46 -17.54
C ALA A 17 12.32 2.63 -18.08
N ALA A 18 13.34 2.49 -17.24
CA ALA A 18 14.74 2.81 -17.62
C ALA A 18 15.21 2.12 -18.91
N ASN A 19 14.74 0.89 -19.15
CA ASN A 19 15.10 0.09 -20.33
C ASN A 19 13.91 -0.15 -21.28
N GLU A 20 12.87 0.68 -21.25
CA GLU A 20 11.61 0.46 -21.99
C GLU A 20 11.84 0.30 -23.51
N LYS A 21 12.79 1.06 -24.08
CA LYS A 21 13.15 0.97 -25.51
C LYS A 21 13.76 -0.39 -25.88
N LEU A 22 14.56 -0.96 -24.99
CA LEU A 22 15.13 -2.29 -25.18
C LEU A 22 14.06 -3.37 -25.01
N MET A 23 13.25 -3.24 -23.97
CA MET A 23 12.15 -4.16 -23.67
C MET A 23 11.10 -4.18 -24.78
N SER A 24 10.79 -3.04 -25.39
CA SER A 24 9.86 -2.96 -26.52
C SER A 24 10.34 -3.79 -27.76
N ARG A 25 11.66 -3.96 -27.94
CA ARG A 25 12.20 -4.84 -28.99
C ARG A 25 11.98 -6.33 -28.69
N LEU A 26 11.68 -6.65 -27.44
CA LEU A 26 11.33 -7.99 -26.97
C LEU A 26 9.82 -8.18 -26.81
N ASP A 27 9.02 -7.28 -27.39
CA ASP A 27 7.56 -7.25 -27.25
C ASP A 27 7.08 -7.03 -25.80
N ILE A 28 7.88 -6.36 -24.95
CA ILE A 28 7.51 -5.98 -23.57
C ILE A 28 7.35 -4.46 -23.53
N PHE A 29 6.13 -4.01 -23.32
CA PHE A 29 5.75 -2.60 -23.33
C PHE A 29 5.48 -2.13 -21.91
N ILE A 30 6.31 -1.20 -21.43
CA ILE A 30 6.22 -0.64 -20.06
C ILE A 30 5.75 0.81 -20.19
N ASN A 31 4.84 1.27 -19.31
CA ASN A 31 4.49 2.68 -19.28
C ASN A 31 5.70 3.53 -18.90
N ARG A 32 5.72 4.78 -19.37
CA ARG A 32 6.65 5.81 -18.90
C ARG A 32 6.09 6.51 -17.68
N PRO A 33 6.93 7.25 -16.94
CA PRO A 33 6.45 8.18 -15.92
C PRO A 33 5.40 9.12 -16.51
N PHE A 34 4.39 9.45 -15.72
CA PHE A 34 3.36 10.39 -16.11
C PHE A 34 3.96 11.78 -16.40
N SER A 35 3.55 12.38 -17.52
CA SER A 35 3.85 13.78 -17.84
C SER A 35 2.71 14.41 -18.63
N ALA A 36 2.71 15.74 -18.74
CA ALA A 36 1.71 16.46 -19.53
C ALA A 36 1.77 16.13 -21.04
N GLU A 37 2.98 15.86 -21.56
CA GLU A 37 3.25 15.57 -22.97
C GLU A 37 2.92 14.11 -23.32
N GLU A 38 3.16 13.20 -22.40
CA GLU A 38 2.90 11.78 -22.58
C GLU A 38 2.20 11.21 -21.33
N PRO A 39 0.89 11.48 -21.19
CA PRO A 39 0.16 11.12 -19.98
C PRO A 39 -0.02 9.61 -19.78
N LEU A 40 0.01 8.86 -20.88
CA LEU A 40 -0.04 7.41 -20.89
C LEU A 40 0.52 6.85 -22.20
N ARG A 41 0.91 5.59 -22.18
CA ARG A 41 1.40 4.89 -23.37
C ARG A 41 0.27 4.18 -24.07
N VAL A 42 0.19 4.32 -25.41
CA VAL A 42 -0.79 3.59 -26.25
C VAL A 42 -0.07 2.74 -27.27
N GLU A 43 -0.38 1.45 -27.28
CA GLU A 43 0.18 0.47 -28.21
C GLU A 43 -0.93 -0.16 -29.06
N LYS A 44 -0.64 -0.41 -30.35
CA LYS A 44 -1.56 -1.12 -31.23
C LYS A 44 -1.41 -2.62 -31.08
N PHE A 45 -2.54 -3.30 -30.89
CA PHE A 45 -2.59 -4.76 -30.81
C PHE A 45 -3.74 -5.28 -31.69
N GLY A 46 -3.40 -5.71 -32.91
CA GLY A 46 -4.42 -6.06 -33.90
C GLY A 46 -5.31 -4.86 -34.25
N ASP A 47 -6.60 -4.98 -34.03
CA ASP A 47 -7.64 -3.97 -34.27
C ASP A 47 -8.01 -3.16 -33.03
N ILE A 48 -7.42 -3.46 -31.87
CA ILE A 48 -7.60 -2.73 -30.60
C ILE A 48 -6.36 -1.91 -30.25
N ASP A 49 -6.56 -0.89 -29.44
CA ASP A 49 -5.49 -0.15 -28.78
C ASP A 49 -5.36 -0.60 -27.32
N ILE A 50 -4.12 -0.73 -26.83
CA ILE A 50 -3.81 -1.02 -25.44
C ILE A 50 -3.24 0.24 -24.82
N ALA A 51 -3.93 0.83 -23.86
CA ALA A 51 -3.49 2.00 -23.13
C ALA A 51 -2.95 1.62 -21.75
N LEU A 52 -1.79 2.16 -21.37
CA LEU A 52 -1.15 1.93 -20.08
C LEU A 52 -1.15 3.22 -19.28
N LEU A 53 -1.97 3.29 -18.23
CA LEU A 53 -2.04 4.41 -17.30
C LEU A 53 -1.23 4.08 -16.04
N PRO A 54 -0.07 4.72 -15.79
CA PRO A 54 0.67 4.53 -14.55
C PRO A 54 -0.16 4.95 -13.34
N ASN A 55 0.26 4.53 -12.14
CA ASN A 55 -0.30 5.13 -10.94
C ASN A 55 0.00 6.64 -10.93
N VAL A 56 -1.03 7.44 -10.75
CA VAL A 56 -0.95 8.91 -10.64
C VAL A 56 -1.78 9.39 -9.46
N THR A 57 -1.37 10.51 -8.87
CA THR A 57 -2.11 11.18 -7.81
C THR A 57 -2.78 12.45 -8.34
N LEU A 58 -3.73 12.98 -7.59
CA LEU A 58 -4.37 14.26 -7.89
C LEU A 58 -3.34 15.40 -8.00
N SER A 59 -2.33 15.38 -7.14
CA SER A 59 -1.23 16.36 -7.15
C SER A 59 -0.40 16.27 -8.44
N ASP A 60 -0.11 15.05 -8.94
CA ASP A 60 0.66 14.86 -10.16
C ASP A 60 -0.07 15.45 -11.37
N VAL A 61 -1.37 15.20 -11.46
CA VAL A 61 -2.20 15.70 -12.57
C VAL A 61 -2.36 17.22 -12.51
N ASN A 62 -2.64 17.78 -11.34
CA ASN A 62 -2.75 19.23 -11.16
C ASN A 62 -1.42 19.93 -11.49
N ALA A 63 -0.29 19.37 -11.01
CA ALA A 63 1.03 19.94 -11.31
C ALA A 63 1.38 19.87 -12.81
N ALA A 64 1.05 18.76 -13.48
CA ALA A 64 1.37 18.57 -14.90
C ALA A 64 0.56 19.49 -15.82
N TYR A 65 -0.70 19.74 -15.50
CA TYR A 65 -1.60 20.53 -16.36
C TYR A 65 -1.84 21.96 -15.88
N GLY A 66 -1.34 22.34 -14.70
CA GLY A 66 -1.60 23.66 -14.11
C GLY A 66 -3.08 23.85 -13.75
N GLU A 67 -3.75 22.76 -13.32
CA GLU A 67 -5.16 22.73 -12.97
C GLU A 67 -5.34 22.73 -11.43
N GLU A 68 -6.54 23.03 -10.97
CA GLU A 68 -6.96 22.95 -9.56
C GLU A 68 -8.14 21.99 -9.41
N LEU A 69 -7.98 20.78 -9.94
CA LEU A 69 -8.98 19.73 -9.83
C LEU A 69 -9.13 19.29 -8.37
N LEU A 70 -10.35 18.98 -7.95
CA LEU A 70 -10.68 18.68 -6.56
C LEU A 70 -10.82 17.16 -6.31
N THR A 71 -11.13 16.38 -7.36
CA THR A 71 -11.34 14.95 -7.22
C THR A 71 -10.37 14.14 -8.09
N MET A 72 -10.07 12.92 -7.64
CA MET A 72 -9.26 11.99 -8.44
C MET A 72 -10.00 11.57 -9.71
N THR A 73 -11.32 11.51 -9.67
CA THR A 73 -12.18 11.23 -10.82
C THR A 73 -12.02 12.28 -11.93
N ASP A 74 -12.04 13.56 -11.58
CA ASP A 74 -11.83 14.64 -12.54
C ASP A 74 -10.40 14.63 -13.09
N ALA A 75 -9.43 14.33 -12.26
CA ALA A 75 -8.04 14.20 -12.66
C ALA A 75 -7.86 13.09 -13.72
N ILE A 76 -8.42 11.91 -13.51
CA ILE A 76 -8.33 10.79 -14.46
C ILE A 76 -9.10 11.11 -15.75
N LYS A 77 -10.29 11.71 -15.66
CA LYS A 77 -11.04 12.17 -16.84
C LYS A 77 -10.22 13.18 -17.64
N LYS A 78 -9.51 14.10 -16.97
CA LYS A 78 -8.61 15.06 -17.60
C LYS A 78 -7.44 14.40 -18.32
N VAL A 79 -6.83 13.39 -17.71
CA VAL A 79 -5.76 12.59 -18.33
C VAL A 79 -6.28 11.94 -19.62
N PHE A 80 -7.45 11.33 -19.60
CA PHE A 80 -8.04 10.70 -20.77
C PHE A 80 -8.41 11.73 -21.86
N GLU A 81 -8.96 12.88 -21.50
CA GLU A 81 -9.23 13.99 -22.41
C GLU A 81 -7.94 14.43 -23.13
N LYS A 82 -6.87 14.69 -22.38
CA LYS A 82 -5.57 15.11 -22.93
C LYS A 82 -4.93 14.04 -23.83
N ALA A 83 -5.14 12.77 -23.51
CA ALA A 83 -4.69 11.66 -24.34
C ALA A 83 -5.58 11.36 -25.55
N GLY A 84 -6.75 11.98 -25.66
CA GLY A 84 -7.74 11.69 -26.69
C GLY A 84 -8.34 10.29 -26.59
N LEU A 85 -8.51 9.78 -25.35
CA LEU A 85 -9.02 8.43 -25.05
C LEU A 85 -10.36 8.48 -24.31
N PRO A 86 -11.17 7.41 -24.50
CA PRO A 86 -11.02 6.42 -25.55
C PRO A 86 -11.22 7.04 -26.93
N GLY A 87 -10.39 6.61 -27.90
CA GLY A 87 -10.45 7.11 -29.26
C GLY A 87 -11.57 6.45 -30.09
N LYS A 88 -11.45 6.56 -31.42
CA LYS A 88 -12.39 5.89 -32.35
C LYS A 88 -12.22 4.37 -32.42
N ARG A 89 -11.03 3.86 -32.08
CA ARG A 89 -10.74 2.43 -32.01
C ARG A 89 -11.16 1.90 -30.64
N ARG A 90 -11.51 0.61 -30.62
CA ARG A 90 -11.69 -0.07 -29.31
C ARG A 90 -10.40 0.00 -28.52
N CYS A 91 -10.50 0.34 -27.28
CA CYS A 91 -9.36 0.48 -26.40
C CYS A 91 -9.53 -0.34 -25.13
N LEU A 92 -8.51 -1.12 -24.80
CA LEU A 92 -8.34 -1.76 -23.50
C LEU A 92 -7.41 -0.90 -22.66
N LEU A 93 -7.80 -0.63 -21.44
CA LEU A 93 -6.98 0.10 -20.47
C LEU A 93 -6.35 -0.86 -19.46
N VAL A 94 -5.06 -0.69 -19.21
CA VAL A 94 -4.35 -1.28 -18.07
C VAL A 94 -3.98 -0.13 -17.15
N ALA A 95 -4.44 -0.17 -15.91
CA ALA A 95 -4.24 0.92 -14.97
C ALA A 95 -3.96 0.40 -13.55
N HIS A 96 -3.30 1.22 -12.75
CA HIS A 96 -3.08 0.93 -11.33
C HIS A 96 -3.64 2.08 -10.50
N GLN A 97 -4.93 2.02 -10.18
CA GLN A 97 -5.66 3.07 -9.48
C GLN A 97 -6.62 2.46 -8.44
N ALA A 98 -6.89 3.20 -7.38
CA ALA A 98 -7.98 2.88 -6.46
C ALA A 98 -9.30 3.32 -7.10
N VAL A 99 -10.18 2.37 -7.44
CA VAL A 99 -11.46 2.62 -8.11
C VAL A 99 -12.61 2.12 -7.23
N ALA A 100 -13.66 2.92 -7.07
CA ALA A 100 -14.86 2.57 -6.31
C ALA A 100 -16.12 3.12 -7.00
N GLU A 101 -17.31 2.69 -6.55
CA GLU A 101 -18.59 3.22 -7.06
C GLU A 101 -18.84 4.68 -6.67
N HIS A 102 -18.15 5.19 -5.66
CA HIS A 102 -18.23 6.58 -5.18
C HIS A 102 -16.89 7.02 -4.62
N ASP A 103 -16.64 8.34 -4.60
CA ASP A 103 -15.44 8.94 -4.02
C ASP A 103 -15.25 8.47 -2.56
N ARG A 104 -14.28 7.58 -2.37
CA ARG A 104 -13.87 7.01 -1.08
C ARG A 104 -12.36 7.07 -0.99
N VAL A 105 -11.83 6.88 0.20
CA VAL A 105 -10.40 6.64 0.42
C VAL A 105 -10.20 5.15 0.64
N ILE A 106 -9.44 4.50 -0.23
CA ILE A 106 -9.03 3.11 -0.06
C ILE A 106 -7.55 3.11 0.33
N GLY A 107 -7.28 2.69 1.54
CA GLY A 107 -5.96 2.88 2.14
C GLY A 107 -5.69 4.38 2.37
N LYS A 108 -4.64 4.91 1.73
CA LYS A 108 -4.29 6.35 1.78
C LYS A 108 -4.54 7.07 0.45
N GLN A 109 -5.20 6.41 -0.52
CA GLN A 109 -5.44 6.99 -1.85
C GLN A 109 -6.90 7.36 -2.04
N ALA A 110 -7.13 8.54 -2.61
CA ALA A 110 -8.44 8.94 -3.11
C ALA A 110 -8.87 8.03 -4.27
N THR A 111 -10.13 7.64 -4.29
CA THR A 111 -10.67 6.74 -5.31
C THR A 111 -11.11 7.49 -6.57
N VAL A 112 -11.05 6.78 -7.68
CA VAL A 112 -11.65 7.19 -8.96
C VAL A 112 -13.02 6.52 -9.06
N ASP A 113 -14.02 7.27 -9.52
CA ASP A 113 -15.33 6.70 -9.81
C ASP A 113 -15.24 5.78 -11.04
N ALA A 114 -15.85 4.61 -10.95
CA ALA A 114 -15.86 3.61 -12.02
C ALA A 114 -16.38 4.14 -13.37
N ASP A 115 -17.27 5.11 -13.35
CA ASP A 115 -17.81 5.76 -14.55
C ASP A 115 -16.74 6.43 -15.42
N ALA A 116 -15.61 6.84 -14.83
CA ALA A 116 -14.51 7.41 -15.59
C ALA A 116 -13.94 6.44 -16.65
N PHE A 117 -14.16 5.16 -16.48
CA PHE A 117 -13.64 4.08 -17.34
C PHE A 117 -14.66 3.54 -18.35
N SER A 118 -15.90 4.02 -18.33
CA SER A 118 -17.02 3.49 -19.12
C SER A 118 -16.82 3.50 -20.63
N GLY A 119 -15.91 4.34 -21.14
CA GLY A 119 -15.61 4.42 -22.56
C GLY A 119 -14.62 3.37 -23.08
N PHE A 120 -13.97 2.61 -22.20
CA PHE A 120 -13.03 1.55 -22.58
C PHE A 120 -13.77 0.21 -22.79
N ALA A 121 -13.29 -0.59 -23.74
CA ALA A 121 -13.86 -1.92 -23.98
C ALA A 121 -13.68 -2.82 -22.77
N TYR A 122 -12.52 -2.71 -22.10
CA TYR A 122 -12.21 -3.37 -20.84
C TYR A 122 -11.14 -2.57 -20.09
N THR A 123 -11.24 -2.53 -18.77
CA THR A 123 -10.24 -1.93 -17.89
C THR A 123 -9.71 -2.97 -16.91
N ALA A 124 -8.44 -3.35 -17.11
CA ALA A 124 -7.69 -4.22 -16.20
C ALA A 124 -7.04 -3.37 -15.12
N LEU A 125 -7.48 -3.53 -13.88
CA LEU A 125 -7.00 -2.77 -12.72
C LEU A 125 -6.01 -3.55 -11.87
N GLY A 126 -4.92 -2.90 -11.45
CA GLY A 126 -4.09 -3.26 -10.31
C GLY A 126 -4.38 -2.35 -9.12
N HIS A 127 -3.78 -2.60 -7.98
CA HIS A 127 -3.87 -1.96 -6.68
C HIS A 127 -4.60 -2.80 -5.63
N ILE A 128 -5.79 -3.30 -5.92
CA ILE A 128 -6.53 -4.16 -4.98
C ILE A 128 -6.11 -5.61 -5.20
N HIS A 129 -5.68 -6.28 -4.13
CA HIS A 129 -5.14 -7.65 -4.18
C HIS A 129 -6.23 -8.74 -4.20
N THR A 130 -7.48 -8.36 -3.94
CA THR A 130 -8.62 -9.28 -3.99
C THR A 130 -9.34 -9.14 -5.33
N PRO A 131 -9.61 -10.25 -6.05
CA PRO A 131 -10.34 -10.21 -7.32
C PRO A 131 -11.74 -9.65 -7.14
N GLN A 132 -12.12 -8.63 -7.91
CA GLN A 132 -13.46 -8.05 -7.86
C GLN A 132 -13.83 -7.27 -9.14
N ASN A 133 -15.10 -7.32 -9.51
CA ASN A 133 -15.66 -6.41 -10.49
C ASN A 133 -16.03 -5.09 -9.79
N VAL A 134 -15.64 -3.96 -10.39
CA VAL A 134 -16.04 -2.63 -9.93
C VAL A 134 -17.21 -2.11 -10.77
N ALA A 135 -17.17 -2.40 -12.07
CA ALA A 135 -18.27 -2.15 -13.01
C ALA A 135 -18.26 -3.26 -14.08
N GLU A 136 -19.16 -3.18 -15.06
CA GLU A 136 -19.36 -4.25 -16.06
C GLU A 136 -18.06 -4.69 -16.75
N ASN A 137 -17.23 -3.74 -17.19
CA ASN A 137 -15.96 -4.01 -17.87
C ASN A 137 -14.75 -3.42 -17.13
N VAL A 138 -14.87 -3.22 -15.82
CA VAL A 138 -13.83 -2.66 -14.95
C VAL A 138 -13.56 -3.64 -13.81
N ARG A 139 -12.37 -4.23 -13.78
CA ARG A 139 -12.09 -5.34 -12.88
C ARG A 139 -10.67 -5.32 -12.34
N TYR A 140 -10.55 -5.68 -11.06
CA TYR A 140 -9.31 -6.12 -10.43
C TYR A 140 -9.17 -7.63 -10.58
N CYS A 141 -8.11 -8.10 -11.20
CA CYS A 141 -7.73 -9.52 -11.20
C CYS A 141 -7.23 -9.96 -9.81
N GLY A 142 -6.71 -9.03 -9.05
CA GLY A 142 -6.03 -9.27 -7.79
C GLY A 142 -4.56 -9.56 -7.95
N SER A 143 -3.88 -9.83 -6.83
CA SER A 143 -2.48 -10.23 -6.83
C SER A 143 -2.31 -11.74 -7.13
N PRO A 144 -1.21 -12.17 -7.76
CA PRO A 144 -0.99 -13.58 -8.08
C PRO A 144 -0.66 -14.44 -6.84
N VAL A 145 -0.22 -13.80 -5.75
CA VAL A 145 0.10 -14.43 -4.47
C VAL A 145 -0.42 -13.58 -3.32
N CYS A 146 -0.54 -14.15 -2.13
CA CYS A 146 -0.84 -13.38 -0.93
C CYS A 146 0.39 -12.58 -0.49
N TYR A 147 0.19 -11.34 -0.06
CA TYR A 147 1.23 -10.45 0.46
C TYR A 147 1.09 -10.18 1.97
N SER A 148 -0.03 -10.56 2.57
CA SER A 148 -0.31 -10.24 3.98
C SER A 148 -1.13 -11.34 4.67
N ALA A 149 -1.08 -11.34 6.01
CA ALA A 149 -1.89 -12.24 6.83
C ALA A 149 -3.40 -12.04 6.63
N SER A 150 -3.84 -10.82 6.30
CA SER A 150 -5.25 -10.54 6.03
C SER A 150 -5.73 -11.21 4.73
N GLU A 151 -4.87 -11.30 3.72
CA GLU A 151 -5.16 -11.97 2.46
C GLU A 151 -5.20 -13.49 2.59
N ALA A 152 -4.49 -14.06 3.57
CA ALA A 152 -4.54 -15.50 3.85
C ALA A 152 -5.94 -15.99 4.27
N LYS A 153 -6.84 -15.08 4.65
CA LYS A 153 -8.27 -15.41 4.92
C LYS A 153 -9.07 -15.66 3.64
N THR A 154 -8.60 -15.13 2.49
CA THR A 154 -9.18 -15.32 1.17
C THR A 154 -8.08 -15.70 0.19
N PRO A 155 -7.49 -16.90 0.32
CA PRO A 155 -6.24 -17.25 -0.34
C PRO A 155 -6.37 -17.49 -1.85
N ASP A 156 -7.58 -17.58 -2.37
CA ASP A 156 -7.81 -17.86 -3.77
C ASP A 156 -7.32 -16.71 -4.66
N LYS A 157 -6.37 -17.03 -5.52
CA LYS A 157 -5.76 -16.11 -6.47
C LYS A 157 -6.01 -16.57 -7.89
N PHE A 158 -6.11 -15.60 -8.83
CA PHE A 158 -6.54 -15.88 -10.20
C PHE A 158 -5.68 -15.14 -11.22
N VAL A 159 -5.71 -15.67 -12.45
CA VAL A 159 -5.37 -14.94 -13.67
C VAL A 159 -6.65 -14.83 -14.49
N ASP A 160 -6.93 -13.65 -15.01
CA ASP A 160 -8.08 -13.45 -15.88
C ASP A 160 -7.66 -13.59 -17.35
N ILE A 161 -8.40 -14.42 -18.09
CA ILE A 161 -8.34 -14.53 -19.56
C ILE A 161 -9.46 -13.65 -20.09
N ILE A 162 -9.13 -12.70 -20.93
CA ILE A 162 -10.05 -11.74 -21.50
C ILE A 162 -10.18 -12.01 -23.00
N ASP A 163 -11.37 -12.43 -23.44
CA ASP A 163 -11.69 -12.56 -24.84
C ASP A 163 -12.49 -11.33 -25.31
N ILE A 164 -11.99 -10.67 -26.34
CA ILE A 164 -12.58 -9.45 -26.90
C ILE A 164 -12.92 -9.69 -28.36
N ASP A 165 -14.19 -9.83 -28.66
CA ASP A 165 -14.68 -9.86 -30.05
C ASP A 165 -15.36 -8.53 -30.42
N ASP A 166 -15.87 -8.43 -31.66
CA ASP A 166 -16.49 -7.19 -32.17
C ASP A 166 -17.70 -6.69 -31.35
N LYS A 167 -18.32 -7.52 -30.57
CA LYS A 167 -19.60 -7.25 -29.90
C LYS A 167 -19.56 -7.39 -28.39
N SER A 168 -18.61 -8.15 -27.88
CA SER A 168 -18.60 -8.52 -26.46
C SER A 168 -17.19 -8.59 -25.89
N VAL A 169 -17.13 -8.52 -24.57
CA VAL A 169 -15.96 -8.85 -23.76
C VAL A 169 -16.37 -9.95 -22.79
N SER A 170 -15.63 -11.03 -22.76
CA SER A 170 -15.82 -12.07 -21.76
C SER A 170 -14.59 -12.28 -20.91
N VAL A 171 -14.78 -12.58 -19.64
CA VAL A 171 -13.72 -12.78 -18.66
C VAL A 171 -13.84 -14.17 -18.08
N GLN A 172 -12.76 -14.95 -18.18
CA GLN A 172 -12.62 -16.24 -17.53
C GLN A 172 -11.51 -16.18 -16.49
N SER A 173 -11.87 -16.27 -15.22
CA SER A 173 -10.90 -16.35 -14.12
C SER A 173 -10.39 -17.79 -13.96
N VAL A 174 -9.09 -17.97 -14.07
CA VAL A 174 -8.42 -19.26 -13.87
C VAL A 174 -7.67 -19.20 -12.53
N LYS A 175 -8.00 -20.12 -11.62
CA LYS A 175 -7.37 -20.18 -10.31
C LYS A 175 -5.89 -20.53 -10.43
N ILE A 176 -5.04 -19.78 -9.72
CA ILE A 176 -3.61 -20.07 -9.58
C ILE A 176 -3.44 -21.01 -8.40
N GLN A 177 -2.64 -22.07 -8.60
CA GLN A 177 -2.19 -22.92 -7.51
C GLN A 177 -0.80 -22.44 -7.06
N PRO A 178 -0.66 -21.82 -5.88
CA PRO A 178 0.66 -21.40 -5.39
C PRO A 178 1.53 -22.60 -5.06
N LEU A 179 2.84 -22.44 -5.11
CA LEU A 179 3.79 -23.47 -4.68
C LEU A 179 3.75 -23.63 -3.14
N HIS A 180 3.64 -22.50 -2.44
CA HIS A 180 3.45 -22.43 -0.99
C HIS A 180 2.26 -21.52 -0.71
N GLU A 181 1.39 -21.94 0.18
CA GLU A 181 0.25 -21.14 0.61
C GLU A 181 0.65 -20.14 1.70
N PHE A 182 -0.22 -19.17 1.97
CA PHE A 182 -0.13 -18.30 3.13
C PHE A 182 -1.11 -18.78 4.19
N VAL A 183 -0.61 -19.14 5.36
CA VAL A 183 -1.38 -19.71 6.46
C VAL A 183 -1.29 -18.82 7.69
N THR A 184 -2.38 -18.63 8.38
CA THR A 184 -2.41 -17.97 9.70
C THR A 184 -2.74 -18.98 10.78
N ILE A 185 -1.93 -19.03 11.84
CA ILE A 185 -2.12 -19.90 13.00
C ILE A 185 -2.21 -19.01 14.24
N ASP A 186 -3.27 -19.16 15.03
CA ASP A 186 -3.45 -18.49 16.32
C ASP A 186 -3.79 -19.56 17.35
N ASP A 187 -2.82 -19.99 18.17
CA ASP A 187 -3.01 -21.04 19.16
C ASP A 187 -1.93 -21.00 20.27
N ALA A 188 -2.10 -21.85 21.28
CA ALA A 188 -1.10 -22.05 22.30
C ALA A 188 0.16 -22.77 21.75
N LEU A 189 1.34 -22.45 22.29
CA LEU A 189 2.62 -22.99 21.84
C LEU A 189 2.62 -24.51 21.74
N ASN A 190 2.10 -25.20 22.76
CA ASN A 190 2.05 -26.67 22.79
C ASN A 190 1.17 -27.25 21.67
N SER A 191 0.06 -26.55 21.30
CA SER A 191 -0.79 -26.93 20.17
C SER A 191 -0.06 -26.74 18.85
N ILE A 192 0.61 -25.59 18.66
CA ILE A 192 1.37 -25.27 17.46
C ILE A 192 2.48 -26.28 17.20
N LEU A 193 3.16 -26.70 18.25
CA LEU A 193 4.25 -27.70 18.18
C LEU A 193 3.75 -29.14 18.09
N SER A 194 2.47 -29.42 18.34
CA SER A 194 1.88 -30.77 18.26
C SER A 194 1.52 -31.17 16.83
N GLU A 195 1.08 -32.42 16.65
CA GLU A 195 0.58 -32.95 15.38
C GLU A 195 -0.73 -32.28 14.88
N LYS A 196 -1.35 -31.41 15.69
CA LYS A 196 -2.50 -30.61 15.27
C LYS A 196 -2.18 -29.75 14.06
N TYR A 197 -0.96 -29.23 14.01
CA TYR A 197 -0.42 -28.49 12.87
C TYR A 197 0.78 -29.27 12.33
N PRO A 198 0.67 -29.97 11.21
CA PRO A 198 1.81 -30.68 10.62
C PRO A 198 2.89 -29.69 10.17
N ALA A 199 4.13 -30.14 10.12
CA ALA A 199 5.22 -29.34 9.56
C ALA A 199 4.91 -28.98 8.11
N SER A 200 5.16 -27.73 7.72
CA SER A 200 4.83 -27.21 6.40
C SER A 200 5.88 -26.21 5.94
N GLU A 201 6.14 -26.18 4.63
CA GLU A 201 6.93 -25.15 3.95
C GLU A 201 6.09 -23.94 3.50
N ASP A 202 4.81 -23.86 3.89
CA ASP A 202 3.97 -22.71 3.63
C ASP A 202 4.44 -21.48 4.37
N TYR A 203 4.09 -20.31 3.85
CA TYR A 203 4.39 -19.03 4.51
C TYR A 203 3.43 -18.85 5.70
N CYS A 204 3.98 -18.84 6.92
CA CYS A 204 3.18 -18.81 8.13
C CYS A 204 3.23 -17.46 8.83
N TYR A 205 2.06 -16.93 9.19
CA TYR A 205 1.87 -15.90 10.21
C TYR A 205 1.36 -16.59 11.47
N ILE A 206 2.16 -16.58 12.54
CA ILE A 206 1.82 -17.31 13.76
C ILE A 206 1.64 -16.34 14.91
N THR A 207 0.49 -16.41 15.57
CA THR A 207 0.22 -15.78 16.86
C THR A 207 0.26 -16.88 17.92
N VAL A 208 1.16 -16.77 18.88
CA VAL A 208 1.37 -17.77 19.91
C VAL A 208 0.96 -17.26 21.29
N SER A 209 0.23 -18.08 22.04
CA SER A 209 -0.11 -17.90 23.46
C SER A 209 0.46 -19.01 24.32
N GLY A 210 0.29 -18.92 25.65
CA GLY A 210 0.76 -19.95 26.61
C GLY A 210 2.27 -20.09 26.59
N ILE A 211 2.99 -18.98 26.64
CA ILE A 211 4.46 -18.90 26.49
C ILE A 211 5.19 -18.71 27.83
N GLU A 212 4.48 -18.72 28.95
CA GLU A 212 5.07 -18.49 30.28
C GLU A 212 6.11 -19.54 30.62
N GLY A 213 7.32 -19.11 30.94
CA GLY A 213 8.45 -20.01 31.29
C GLY A 213 9.05 -20.75 30.09
N GLU A 214 8.62 -20.51 28.87
CA GLU A 214 9.12 -21.15 27.65
C GLU A 214 10.30 -20.37 27.04
N GLU A 215 11.33 -21.11 26.65
CA GLU A 215 12.52 -20.55 26.03
C GLU A 215 12.62 -20.92 24.53
N ASN A 216 13.38 -20.12 23.79
CA ASN A 216 13.70 -20.35 22.37
C ASN A 216 12.48 -20.60 21.46
N ILE A 217 11.34 -20.00 21.80
CA ILE A 217 10.04 -20.20 21.11
C ILE A 217 10.19 -19.98 19.60
N GLY A 218 10.84 -18.88 19.20
CA GLY A 218 11.02 -18.55 17.79
C GLY A 218 11.83 -19.60 17.01
N ALA A 219 12.85 -20.20 17.63
CA ALA A 219 13.65 -21.28 17.02
C ALA A 219 12.82 -22.55 16.87
N ARG A 220 12.12 -22.96 17.91
CA ARG A 220 11.26 -24.18 17.91
C ARG A 220 10.16 -24.09 16.86
N ILE A 221 9.56 -22.90 16.68
CA ILE A 221 8.53 -22.69 15.66
C ILE A 221 9.16 -22.72 14.26
N ARG A 222 10.34 -22.09 14.05
CA ARG A 222 11.03 -22.11 12.76
C ARG A 222 11.50 -23.50 12.35
N ASP A 223 11.88 -24.35 13.29
CA ASP A 223 12.24 -25.74 12.98
C ASP A 223 11.07 -26.51 12.35
N LYS A 224 9.85 -26.17 12.74
CA LYS A 224 8.63 -26.81 12.22
C LYS A 224 8.04 -26.09 11.01
N PHE A 225 8.15 -24.75 10.95
CA PHE A 225 7.66 -23.86 9.92
C PHE A 225 8.81 -23.00 9.40
N PRO A 226 9.67 -23.52 8.50
CA PRO A 226 10.89 -22.85 8.05
C PRO A 226 10.60 -21.51 7.37
N ASN A 227 9.44 -21.37 6.71
CA ASN A 227 8.99 -20.15 6.06
C ASN A 227 8.10 -19.27 6.98
N LEU A 228 8.45 -19.22 8.27
CA LEU A 228 7.80 -18.32 9.22
C LEU A 228 8.05 -16.85 8.83
N VAL A 229 7.00 -16.19 8.36
CA VAL A 229 7.05 -14.78 7.93
C VAL A 229 7.01 -13.84 9.13
N ARG A 230 6.12 -14.11 10.09
CA ARG A 230 5.99 -13.31 11.29
C ARG A 230 5.49 -14.12 12.49
N LEU A 231 6.04 -13.80 13.64
CA LEU A 231 5.64 -14.37 14.92
C LEU A 231 5.15 -13.25 15.83
N TYR A 232 3.94 -13.41 16.33
CA TYR A 232 3.32 -12.54 17.32
C TYR A 232 3.19 -13.29 18.64
N PHE A 233 3.42 -12.60 19.74
CA PHE A 233 3.23 -13.13 21.08
C PHE A 233 1.96 -12.53 21.67
N LYS A 234 1.01 -13.39 22.03
CA LYS A 234 -0.20 -12.98 22.72
C LYS A 234 0.13 -12.93 24.22
N SER A 235 0.11 -11.78 24.82
CA SER A 235 0.23 -11.65 26.26
C SER A 235 -1.02 -12.25 26.93
N ASP A 236 -0.83 -13.19 27.86
CA ASP A 236 -1.92 -13.71 28.71
C ASP A 236 -2.35 -12.68 29.80
N ARG A 237 -1.76 -11.50 29.81
CA ARG A 237 -2.41 -10.39 30.48
C ARG A 237 -3.74 -10.19 29.76
N GLU A 238 -4.83 -10.52 30.47
CA GLU A 238 -6.14 -9.99 30.12
C GLU A 238 -5.89 -8.56 29.62
N GLU A 239 -6.26 -8.29 28.37
CA GLU A 239 -6.64 -6.96 28.03
C GLU A 239 -7.72 -6.64 29.07
N SER A 240 -7.29 -6.04 30.20
CA SER A 240 -8.22 -5.19 30.89
C SER A 240 -8.73 -4.33 29.75
N SER A 241 -9.93 -4.63 29.28
CA SER A 241 -10.72 -3.72 28.51
C SER A 241 -10.66 -2.43 29.33
N VAL A 242 -9.67 -1.62 29.03
CA VAL A 242 -9.79 -0.21 29.30
C VAL A 242 -10.97 0.10 28.41
N ASP A 243 -12.16 0.06 29.04
CA ASP A 243 -13.31 0.76 28.52
C ASP A 243 -12.72 2.07 28.02
N ILE A 244 -12.74 2.25 26.71
CA ILE A 244 -12.60 3.58 26.12
C ILE A 244 -13.92 4.26 26.50
N ALA A 245 -14.08 4.44 27.82
CA ALA A 245 -15.07 5.29 28.39
C ALA A 245 -14.60 6.69 28.01
N GLU A 246 -15.36 7.29 27.12
CA GLU A 246 -15.38 8.72 26.82
C GLU A 246 -13.99 9.33 26.68
N GLU A 247 -13.62 9.71 25.46
CA GLU A 247 -12.51 10.62 25.15
C GLU A 247 -12.62 11.93 25.98
N GLY A 248 -12.29 11.83 27.27
CA GLY A 248 -11.77 12.93 28.00
C GLY A 248 -10.42 13.25 27.38
N LYS A 249 -10.19 14.49 26.97
CA LYS A 249 -8.91 14.98 26.47
C LYS A 249 -7.80 14.45 27.36
N ARG A 250 -7.08 13.41 26.91
CA ARG A 250 -5.86 12.96 27.57
C ARG A 250 -4.85 14.07 27.41
N ASP A 251 -4.21 14.45 28.48
CA ASP A 251 -3.12 15.41 28.43
C ASP A 251 -1.88 14.72 27.86
N PHE A 252 -1.45 15.16 26.69
CA PHE A 252 -0.26 14.62 26.02
C PHE A 252 0.96 14.60 26.93
N ALA A 253 1.13 15.66 27.76
CA ALA A 253 2.26 15.78 28.67
C ALA A 253 2.25 14.69 29.75
N GLU A 254 1.09 14.34 30.30
CA GLU A 254 0.95 13.26 31.27
C GLU A 254 1.25 11.90 30.65
N ASP A 255 0.65 11.60 29.49
CA ASP A 255 0.87 10.32 28.78
C ASP A 255 2.33 10.17 28.33
N PHE A 256 2.93 11.23 27.80
CA PHE A 256 4.33 11.20 27.34
C PHE A 256 5.32 11.06 28.51
N THR A 257 5.08 11.76 29.62
CA THR A 257 5.90 11.63 30.84
C THR A 257 5.85 10.21 31.39
N ALA A 258 4.67 9.59 31.45
CA ALA A 258 4.50 8.21 31.88
C ALA A 258 5.23 7.22 30.96
N PHE A 259 5.10 7.39 29.65
CA PHE A 259 5.79 6.58 28.64
C PHE A 259 7.32 6.72 28.74
N TYR A 260 7.84 7.96 28.82
CA TYR A 260 9.28 8.22 28.95
C TYR A 260 9.86 7.52 30.18
N LYS A 261 9.22 7.68 31.33
CA LYS A 261 9.63 7.02 32.58
C LYS A 261 9.56 5.51 32.52
N GLU A 262 8.57 4.94 31.81
CA GLU A 262 8.46 3.51 31.63
C GLU A 262 9.61 2.93 30.77
N VAL A 263 10.01 3.65 29.71
CA VAL A 263 11.02 3.22 28.76
C VAL A 263 12.45 3.44 29.31
N THR A 264 12.73 4.66 29.79
CA THR A 264 14.10 5.04 30.21
C THR A 264 14.40 4.71 31.67
N LYS A 265 13.38 4.53 32.52
CA LYS A 265 13.44 4.41 33.99
C LYS A 265 13.93 5.70 34.67
N GLU A 266 13.95 6.81 33.95
CA GLU A 266 14.35 8.14 34.41
C GLU A 266 13.16 9.10 34.36
N ASP A 267 13.20 10.17 35.15
CA ASP A 267 12.24 11.24 35.06
C ASP A 267 12.60 12.16 33.88
N ILE A 268 11.61 12.59 33.11
CA ILE A 268 11.80 13.48 31.96
C ILE A 268 12.16 14.89 32.48
N ASP A 269 13.10 15.56 31.82
CA ASP A 269 13.39 16.96 32.12
C ASP A 269 12.35 17.92 31.48
N GLU A 270 12.25 19.13 32.05
CA GLU A 270 11.24 20.11 31.62
C GLU A 270 11.46 20.59 30.16
N GLU A 271 12.69 20.67 29.69
CA GLU A 271 13.02 21.13 28.33
C GLU A 271 12.63 20.08 27.29
N LEU A 272 12.94 18.82 27.54
CA LEU A 272 12.55 17.70 26.67
C LEU A 272 11.03 17.56 26.59
N LEU A 273 10.32 17.71 27.73
CA LEU A 273 8.86 17.65 27.74
C LEU A 273 8.26 18.81 26.93
N ALA A 274 8.77 20.04 27.10
CA ALA A 274 8.30 21.20 26.36
C ALA A 274 8.51 21.06 24.84
N ASN A 275 9.63 20.48 24.42
CA ASN A 275 9.93 20.20 23.02
C ASN A 275 8.96 19.14 22.46
N ALA A 276 8.68 18.07 23.21
CA ALA A 276 7.72 17.04 22.81
C ALA A 276 6.29 17.60 22.66
N GLU A 277 5.83 18.43 23.60
CA GLU A 277 4.54 19.11 23.51
C GLU A 277 4.44 20.06 22.31
N HIS A 278 5.56 20.76 22.01
CA HIS A 278 5.60 21.65 20.87
C HIS A 278 5.50 20.89 19.54
N ILE A 279 6.25 19.80 19.39
CA ILE A 279 6.17 18.91 18.21
C ILE A 279 4.75 18.33 18.08
N PHE A 280 4.15 17.88 19.15
CA PHE A 280 2.79 17.33 19.14
C PHE A 280 1.77 18.38 18.64
N ARG A 281 1.83 19.61 19.14
CA ARG A 281 0.97 20.72 18.72
C ARG A 281 1.13 21.08 17.25
N LEU A 282 2.37 21.15 16.76
CA LEU A 282 2.66 21.37 15.33
C LEU A 282 2.06 20.26 14.47
N THR A 283 2.10 19.02 14.95
CA THR A 283 1.53 17.87 14.23
C THR A 283 0.01 17.92 14.16
N GLU A 284 -0.67 18.30 15.27
CA GLU A 284 -2.12 18.51 15.29
C GLU A 284 -2.55 19.64 14.35
N GLU A 285 -1.84 20.77 14.36
CA GLU A 285 -2.11 21.91 13.46
C GLU A 285 -1.90 21.55 12.00
N ALA A 286 -0.85 20.80 11.67
CA ALA A 286 -0.58 20.33 10.30
C ALA A 286 -1.64 19.34 9.81
N CYS A 287 -2.09 18.43 10.67
CA CYS A 287 -3.18 17.50 10.37
C CYS A 287 -4.51 18.25 10.15
N ALA A 288 -4.78 19.28 10.94
CA ALA A 288 -6.00 20.09 10.82
C ALA A 288 -6.01 20.98 9.56
N THR A 289 -4.84 21.45 9.10
CA THR A 289 -4.70 22.40 7.99
C THR A 289 -4.23 21.78 6.66
N GLY A 290 -3.82 20.49 6.67
CA GLY A 290 -3.24 19.81 5.51
C GLY A 290 -1.85 20.34 5.10
N SER A 291 -1.15 21.03 6.01
CA SER A 291 0.13 21.69 5.73
C SER A 291 1.34 20.86 6.16
N GLU A 292 1.51 19.66 5.62
CA GLU A 292 2.65 18.77 5.92
C GLU A 292 4.02 19.39 5.62
N LYS A 293 4.11 20.31 4.65
CA LYS A 293 5.38 21.00 4.28
C LYS A 293 5.92 21.90 5.39
N GLN A 294 5.06 22.47 6.21
CA GLN A 294 5.46 23.34 7.31
C GLN A 294 6.11 22.50 8.43
N LEU A 295 5.56 21.35 8.71
CA LEU A 295 6.08 20.38 9.67
C LEU A 295 7.51 19.92 9.34
N MET A 296 7.77 19.59 8.08
CA MET A 296 9.07 19.10 7.60
C MET A 296 10.18 20.15 7.68
N ASN A 297 9.85 21.43 7.75
CA ASN A 297 10.83 22.51 7.85
C ASN A 297 11.13 22.92 9.31
N GLU A 298 10.20 22.75 10.23
CA GLU A 298 10.33 23.19 11.62
C GLU A 298 10.91 22.11 12.55
N ILE A 299 10.56 20.83 12.35
CA ILE A 299 11.07 19.72 13.17
C ILE A 299 12.61 19.57 13.12
N PRO A 300 13.30 19.63 11.96
CA PRO A 300 14.76 19.51 11.93
C PRO A 300 15.50 20.59 12.73
N ALA A 301 14.95 21.81 12.80
CA ALA A 301 15.53 22.90 13.55
C ALA A 301 15.45 22.69 15.07
N LEU A 302 14.42 22.01 15.55
CA LEU A 302 14.24 21.67 16.97
C LEU A 302 15.13 20.49 17.40
N VAL A 303 15.41 19.54 16.50
CA VAL A 303 16.25 18.37 16.78
C VAL A 303 17.76 18.68 16.69
N THR A 304 18.16 19.69 15.90
CA THR A 304 19.58 20.03 15.68
C THR A 304 20.15 21.03 16.67
N SER A 305 19.34 21.67 17.51
CA SER A 305 19.82 22.65 18.50
C SER A 305 20.63 22.04 19.66
N GLU A 306 20.64 20.72 19.83
CA GLU A 306 21.36 20.05 20.94
C GLU A 306 22.77 19.52 20.59
N GLN A 307 23.31 19.71 19.37
CA GLN A 307 24.64 19.18 19.01
C GLN A 307 25.78 20.18 19.08
N GLU A 308 25.58 21.43 19.54
CA GLU A 308 26.65 22.42 19.65
C GLU A 308 27.20 22.67 21.08
N VAL A 309 26.85 21.87 22.07
CA VAL A 309 27.45 22.00 23.42
C VAL A 309 28.15 20.71 23.81
N SER A 310 29.40 20.54 23.42
CA SER A 310 30.53 19.99 24.17
C SER A 310 31.63 19.43 23.25
N HIS A 311 32.46 20.31 22.69
CA HIS A 311 33.84 19.98 22.31
C HIS A 311 34.72 21.18 22.53
N ASP A 312 34.91 21.58 23.80
CA ASP A 312 36.07 22.31 24.25
C ASP A 312 36.27 21.94 25.72
N ASP A 313 37.24 21.11 25.97
CA ASP A 313 38.06 20.98 27.16
C ASP A 313 38.64 19.58 27.30
N GLN A 314 39.67 19.27 26.50
CA GLN A 314 40.73 18.36 26.88
C GLN A 314 41.99 18.63 26.02
N ASN A 315 42.74 19.69 26.40
CA ASN A 315 44.18 19.78 26.20
C ASN A 315 44.72 20.80 27.19
N ALA A 316 45.15 20.33 28.35
CA ALA A 316 46.23 20.89 29.15
C ALA A 316 46.91 19.75 29.91
#